data_3683303a1d637af9472da2f49341dbf1
#
_entry.id   3683303a1d637af9472da2f49341dbf1
#
_cell.length_a   1.000
_cell.length_b   1.000
_cell.length_c   1.000
_cell.angle_alpha   90.00
_cell.angle_beta   90.00
_cell.angle_gamma   90.00
#
_symmetry.space_group_name_H-M   'P 1'
#
loop_
_entity.id
_entity.type
_entity.pdbx_description
1 polymer ?
#
loop_
_entity_poly.entity_id
_entity_poly.type
_entity_poly.pdbx_seq_one_letter_code
_entity_poly.pdbx_strand_id
1 'polypeptide(L)'
;MALIDCSGGEFMEKLASSAATPGGGGAAALAGALAAALGGMVCALTAGKKKYAAVESDIRRLAEQAESLRRELLKCVDADAAAFAPLAAAYAIPKDAPGRAETMERCLRGAAAVPLHIAECCAAVIEMQRELLDKGSALAVSDAASGAALARGALCAAAANVRVNTRLMRDRDCAAALDVRAAALLAEFCPLADRIFEDYYKENTNG
;
A
#
# COMPACT_ATOMS: atom_id res chain seq x y z
N MET A 1 19.01 -10.79 6.67
CA MET A 1 18.21 -9.83 7.46
C MET A 1 17.10 -9.35 6.57
N ALA A 2 15.85 -9.45 6.98
CA ALA A 2 14.71 -8.97 6.20
C ALA A 2 14.81 -7.44 6.06
N LEU A 3 14.26 -6.87 4.98
CA LEU A 3 14.26 -5.41 4.75
C LEU A 3 13.48 -4.67 5.85
N ILE A 4 12.44 -5.32 6.36
CA ILE A 4 11.61 -4.74 7.41
C ILE A 4 12.30 -4.69 8.78
N ASP A 5 13.36 -5.48 8.99
CA ASP A 5 14.14 -5.48 10.22
C ASP A 5 15.24 -4.41 10.24
N CYS A 6 15.46 -3.71 9.11
CA CYS A 6 16.38 -2.58 9.05
C CYS A 6 15.78 -1.38 9.80
N SER A 7 16.64 -0.53 10.35
CA SER A 7 16.19 0.79 10.79
C SER A 7 15.63 1.60 9.62
N GLY A 8 14.75 2.58 9.91
CA GLY A 8 14.23 3.45 8.85
C GLY A 8 15.32 4.15 8.03
N GLY A 9 16.44 4.54 8.69
CA GLY A 9 17.59 5.13 8.01
C GLY A 9 18.25 4.15 7.03
N GLU A 10 18.56 2.94 7.49
CA GLU A 10 19.18 1.90 6.65
C GLU A 10 18.28 1.50 5.48
N PHE A 11 16.96 1.44 5.67
CA PHE A 11 16.02 1.18 4.57
C PHE A 11 16.11 2.29 3.51
N MET A 12 16.09 3.56 3.93
CA MET A 12 16.19 4.70 3.02
C MET A 12 17.52 4.76 2.29
N GLU A 13 18.64 4.47 2.94
CA GLU A 13 19.95 4.37 2.32
C GLU A 13 20.01 3.30 1.24
N LYS A 14 19.44 2.10 1.51
CA LYS A 14 19.33 1.03 0.51
C LYS A 14 18.43 1.44 -0.65
N LEU A 15 17.28 2.05 -0.38
CA LEU A 15 16.33 2.50 -1.40
C LEU A 15 16.96 3.57 -2.31
N ALA A 16 17.79 4.46 -1.76
CA ALA A 16 18.47 5.52 -2.50
C ALA A 16 19.70 5.03 -3.29
N SER A 17 20.09 3.76 -3.13
CA SER A 17 21.27 3.19 -3.78
C SER A 17 20.96 2.63 -5.17
N SER A 18 21.97 2.08 -5.85
CA SER A 18 21.81 1.32 -7.09
C SER A 18 21.41 -0.15 -6.88
N ALA A 19 21.10 -0.55 -5.64
CA ALA A 19 20.64 -1.91 -5.34
C ALA A 19 19.31 -2.21 -6.05
N ALA A 20 19.15 -3.46 -6.48
CA ALA A 20 17.94 -3.90 -7.15
C ALA A 20 16.70 -3.89 -6.23
N THR A 21 16.91 -4.00 -4.92
CA THR A 21 15.87 -3.96 -3.87
C THR A 21 16.41 -3.30 -2.60
N PRO A 22 15.57 -2.60 -1.81
CA PRO A 22 14.14 -2.34 -2.06
C PRO A 22 13.91 -1.41 -3.26
N GLY A 23 12.74 -1.52 -3.88
CA GLY A 23 12.28 -0.67 -4.97
C GLY A 23 10.97 0.06 -4.63
N GLY A 24 10.31 0.55 -5.68
CA GLY A 24 9.07 1.31 -5.54
C GLY A 24 7.93 0.53 -4.89
N GLY A 25 7.86 -0.80 -5.08
CA GLY A 25 6.86 -1.66 -4.46
C GLY A 25 7.09 -1.79 -2.95
N GLY A 26 8.33 -2.06 -2.52
CA GLY A 26 8.68 -2.09 -1.10
C GLY A 26 8.45 -0.74 -0.40
N ALA A 27 8.77 0.39 -1.09
CA ALA A 27 8.49 1.73 -0.59
C ALA A 27 6.98 2.00 -0.46
N ALA A 28 6.17 1.57 -1.45
CA ALA A 28 4.71 1.68 -1.39
C ALA A 28 4.13 0.88 -0.22
N ALA A 29 4.60 -0.35 -0.01
CA ALA A 29 4.19 -1.19 1.11
C ALA A 29 4.48 -0.54 2.46
N LEU A 30 5.68 0.01 2.63
CA LEU A 30 6.06 0.70 3.87
C LEU A 30 5.21 1.95 4.10
N ALA A 31 4.95 2.76 3.07
CA ALA A 31 4.10 3.94 3.17
C ALA A 31 2.65 3.57 3.53
N GLY A 32 2.12 2.50 2.93
CA GLY A 32 0.81 1.94 3.28
C GLY A 32 0.75 1.44 4.72
N ALA A 33 1.81 0.81 5.22
CA ALA A 33 1.91 0.36 6.61
C ALA A 33 1.92 1.52 7.61
N LEU A 34 2.61 2.63 7.28
CA LEU A 34 2.57 3.88 8.06
C LEU A 34 1.16 4.45 8.12
N ALA A 35 0.46 4.47 6.95
CA ALA A 35 -0.93 4.91 6.88
C ALA A 35 -1.86 4.07 7.76
N ALA A 36 -1.72 2.74 7.73
CA ALA A 36 -2.48 1.84 8.61
C ALA A 36 -2.18 2.08 10.09
N ALA A 37 -0.90 2.33 10.44
CA ALA A 37 -0.48 2.62 11.81
C ALA A 37 -1.12 3.90 12.35
N LEU A 38 -1.26 4.95 11.53
CA LEU A 38 -1.98 6.18 11.90
C LEU A 38 -3.45 5.87 12.24
N GLY A 39 -4.13 5.02 11.44
CA GLY A 39 -5.48 4.56 11.76
C GLY A 39 -5.55 3.83 13.12
N GLY A 40 -4.58 2.96 13.39
CA GLY A 40 -4.43 2.29 14.69
C GLY A 40 -4.27 3.28 15.85
N MET A 41 -3.50 4.34 15.65
CA MET A 41 -3.32 5.43 16.63
C MET A 41 -4.64 6.15 16.91
N VAL A 42 -5.42 6.49 15.86
CA VAL A 42 -6.74 7.10 16.03
C VAL A 42 -7.66 6.21 16.86
N CYS A 43 -7.68 4.90 16.57
CA CYS A 43 -8.44 3.93 17.34
C CYS A 43 -8.02 3.91 18.82
N ALA A 44 -6.71 3.82 19.09
CA ALA A 44 -6.16 3.80 20.46
C ALA A 44 -6.50 5.07 21.25
N LEU A 45 -6.51 6.22 20.57
CA LEU A 45 -6.88 7.50 21.17
C LEU A 45 -8.39 7.71 21.34
N THR A 46 -9.22 6.82 20.78
CA THR A 46 -10.70 6.90 20.83
C THR A 46 -11.28 5.89 21.81
N ALA A 47 -10.78 4.66 21.81
CA ALA A 47 -11.30 3.55 22.59
C ALA A 47 -11.38 3.84 24.11
N GLY A 48 -12.45 3.35 24.75
CA GLY A 48 -12.68 3.44 26.17
C GLY A 48 -13.10 4.84 26.70
N LYS A 49 -13.18 5.86 25.85
CA LYS A 49 -13.61 7.19 26.25
C LYS A 49 -15.14 7.27 26.26
N LYS A 50 -15.73 7.78 27.36
CA LYS A 50 -17.19 7.95 27.54
C LYS A 50 -17.84 8.68 26.36
N LYS A 51 -17.18 9.71 25.83
CA LYS A 51 -17.68 10.53 24.71
C LYS A 51 -17.93 9.68 23.44
N TYR A 52 -17.19 8.60 23.26
CA TYR A 52 -17.20 7.74 22.06
C TYR A 52 -17.82 6.36 22.32
N ALA A 53 -18.53 6.18 23.45
CA ALA A 53 -19.14 4.91 23.85
C ALA A 53 -20.10 4.36 22.78
N ALA A 54 -20.79 5.22 22.05
CA ALA A 54 -21.73 4.83 21.00
C ALA A 54 -21.04 4.16 19.78
N VAL A 55 -19.76 4.42 19.55
CA VAL A 55 -18.97 3.88 18.43
C VAL A 55 -17.88 2.91 18.88
N GLU A 56 -17.87 2.51 20.15
CA GLU A 56 -16.81 1.67 20.73
C GLU A 56 -16.63 0.33 19.98
N SER A 57 -17.72 -0.30 19.55
CA SER A 57 -17.64 -1.55 18.77
C SER A 57 -16.99 -1.37 17.40
N ASP A 58 -17.29 -0.23 16.74
CA ASP A 58 -16.68 0.10 15.46
C ASP A 58 -15.19 0.39 15.64
N ILE A 59 -14.84 1.15 16.66
CA ILE A 59 -13.43 1.48 16.95
C ILE A 59 -12.60 0.23 17.23
N ARG A 60 -13.15 -0.75 17.96
CA ARG A 60 -12.46 -2.04 18.17
C ARG A 60 -12.25 -2.81 16.89
N ARG A 61 -13.29 -2.91 16.04
CA ARG A 61 -13.19 -3.55 14.71
C ARG A 61 -12.16 -2.86 13.83
N LEU A 62 -12.16 -1.52 13.80
CA LEU A 62 -11.20 -0.73 13.03
C LEU A 62 -9.77 -0.88 13.56
N ALA A 63 -9.58 -1.03 14.87
CA ALA A 63 -8.27 -1.30 15.48
C ALA A 63 -7.70 -2.67 15.02
N GLU A 64 -8.53 -3.70 14.99
CA GLU A 64 -8.15 -5.03 14.49
C GLU A 64 -7.83 -4.98 12.99
N GLN A 65 -8.62 -4.25 12.21
CA GLN A 65 -8.38 -4.03 10.77
C GLN A 65 -7.07 -3.28 10.53
N ALA A 66 -6.81 -2.20 11.27
CA ALA A 66 -5.57 -1.43 11.19
C ALA A 66 -4.34 -2.29 11.46
N GLU A 67 -4.38 -3.12 12.51
CA GLU A 67 -3.30 -4.02 12.86
C GLU A 67 -3.08 -5.10 11.79
N SER A 68 -4.16 -5.67 11.25
CA SER A 68 -4.08 -6.66 10.17
C SER A 68 -3.45 -6.06 8.89
N LEU A 69 -3.94 -4.90 8.45
CA LEU A 69 -3.42 -4.21 7.26
C LEU A 69 -1.96 -3.78 7.45
N ARG A 70 -1.62 -3.25 8.63
CA ARG A 70 -0.24 -2.87 8.95
C ARG A 70 0.70 -4.07 8.84
N ARG A 71 0.35 -5.20 9.45
CA ARG A 71 1.16 -6.43 9.41
C ARG A 71 1.30 -6.96 7.99
N GLU A 72 0.21 -6.96 7.23
CA GLU A 72 0.23 -7.45 5.85
C GLU A 72 1.11 -6.58 4.95
N LEU A 73 0.98 -5.27 5.04
CA LEU A 73 1.79 -4.33 4.28
C LEU A 73 3.28 -4.41 4.67
N LEU A 74 3.61 -4.63 5.95
CA LEU A 74 4.99 -4.86 6.37
C LEU A 74 5.57 -6.15 5.75
N LYS A 75 4.80 -7.24 5.67
CA LYS A 75 5.24 -8.46 4.96
C LYS A 75 5.46 -8.19 3.46
N CYS A 76 4.63 -7.34 2.86
CA CYS A 76 4.77 -6.99 1.44
C CYS A 76 6.08 -6.28 1.12
N VAL A 77 6.76 -5.64 2.08
CA VAL A 77 8.08 -5.03 1.87
C VAL A 77 9.11 -6.07 1.42
N ASP A 78 9.18 -7.20 2.13
CA ASP A 78 10.09 -8.29 1.78
C ASP A 78 9.55 -9.15 0.63
N ALA A 79 8.21 -9.30 0.53
CA ALA A 79 7.57 -10.05 -0.54
C ALA A 79 7.81 -9.42 -1.92
N ASP A 80 7.81 -8.09 -2.03
CA ASP A 80 8.13 -7.37 -3.26
C ASP A 80 9.57 -7.65 -3.72
N ALA A 81 10.53 -7.59 -2.80
CA ALA A 81 11.91 -7.91 -3.08
C ALA A 81 12.09 -9.39 -3.51
N ALA A 82 11.41 -10.31 -2.83
CA ALA A 82 11.44 -11.74 -3.13
C ALA A 82 10.79 -12.05 -4.49
N ALA A 83 9.70 -11.36 -4.86
CA ALA A 83 9.04 -11.52 -6.15
C ALA A 83 9.87 -10.96 -7.30
N PHE A 84 10.68 -9.91 -7.06
CA PHE A 84 11.56 -9.32 -8.06
C PHE A 84 12.82 -10.15 -8.31
N ALA A 85 13.36 -10.87 -7.32
CA ALA A 85 14.61 -11.60 -7.44
C ALA A 85 14.65 -12.61 -8.62
N PRO A 86 13.61 -13.44 -8.87
CA PRO A 86 13.56 -14.31 -10.04
C PRO A 86 13.52 -13.54 -11.39
N LEU A 87 12.85 -12.38 -11.41
CA LEU A 87 12.78 -11.53 -12.60
C LEU A 87 14.16 -10.92 -12.91
N ALA A 88 14.87 -10.43 -11.89
CA ALA A 88 16.24 -9.94 -12.03
C ALA A 88 17.18 -11.01 -12.59
N ALA A 89 17.09 -12.25 -12.09
CA ALA A 89 17.85 -13.38 -12.62
C ALA A 89 17.47 -13.71 -14.07
N ALA A 90 16.19 -13.63 -14.42
CA ALA A 90 15.71 -13.93 -15.77
C ALA A 90 16.20 -12.92 -16.82
N TYR A 91 16.48 -11.67 -16.44
CA TYR A 91 17.09 -10.69 -17.35
C TYR A 91 18.51 -11.08 -17.80
N ALA A 92 19.25 -11.84 -16.98
CA ALA A 92 20.59 -12.33 -17.33
C ALA A 92 20.58 -13.51 -18.33
N ILE A 93 19.43 -14.14 -18.58
CA ILE A 93 19.31 -15.22 -19.58
C ILE A 93 19.47 -14.64 -20.98
N PRO A 94 20.34 -15.21 -21.87
CA PRO A 94 20.49 -14.77 -23.26
C PRO A 94 19.14 -14.68 -23.99
N LYS A 95 18.98 -13.67 -24.86
CA LYS A 95 17.69 -13.40 -25.53
C LYS A 95 17.17 -14.53 -26.39
N ASP A 96 18.07 -15.31 -26.95
CA ASP A 96 17.85 -16.44 -27.84
C ASP A 96 17.81 -17.81 -27.11
N ALA A 97 18.02 -17.82 -25.80
CA ALA A 97 18.02 -19.06 -25.01
C ALA A 97 16.62 -19.71 -25.02
N PRO A 98 16.54 -21.04 -25.25
CA PRO A 98 15.28 -21.78 -25.16
C PRO A 98 14.61 -21.60 -23.78
N GLY A 99 13.30 -21.41 -23.77
CA GLY A 99 12.52 -21.28 -22.51
C GLY A 99 12.64 -19.94 -21.79
N ARG A 100 13.46 -19.00 -22.32
CA ARG A 100 13.58 -17.65 -21.71
C ARG A 100 12.25 -16.91 -21.70
N ALA A 101 11.48 -16.99 -22.76
CA ALA A 101 10.21 -16.28 -22.89
C ALA A 101 9.20 -16.72 -21.82
N GLU A 102 9.07 -18.00 -21.60
CA GLU A 102 8.19 -18.60 -20.60
C GLU A 102 8.66 -18.26 -19.18
N THR A 103 9.97 -18.27 -18.95
CA THR A 103 10.57 -17.89 -17.68
C THR A 103 10.29 -16.42 -17.37
N MET A 104 10.53 -15.52 -18.33
CA MET A 104 10.24 -14.09 -18.20
C MET A 104 8.76 -13.85 -17.89
N GLU A 105 7.86 -14.50 -18.63
CA GLU A 105 6.42 -14.35 -18.44
C GLU A 105 5.99 -14.75 -17.02
N ARG A 106 6.45 -15.92 -16.57
CA ARG A 106 6.17 -16.38 -15.19
C ARG A 106 6.70 -15.40 -14.13
N CYS A 107 7.92 -14.89 -14.31
CA CYS A 107 8.53 -13.94 -13.36
C CYS A 107 7.80 -12.60 -13.37
N LEU A 108 7.38 -12.09 -14.54
CA LEU A 108 6.63 -10.84 -14.66
C LEU A 108 5.26 -10.93 -13.97
N ARG A 109 4.56 -12.06 -14.11
CA ARG A 109 3.30 -12.30 -13.39
C ARG A 109 3.50 -12.26 -11.86
N GLY A 110 4.53 -12.94 -11.36
CA GLY A 110 4.87 -12.93 -9.94
C GLY A 110 5.22 -11.52 -9.45
N ALA A 111 6.05 -10.79 -10.20
CA ALA A 111 6.46 -9.43 -9.88
C ALA A 111 5.32 -8.39 -9.99
N ALA A 112 4.24 -8.67 -10.73
CA ALA A 112 3.06 -7.80 -10.79
C ALA A 112 2.03 -8.09 -9.69
N ALA A 113 1.98 -9.32 -9.18
CA ALA A 113 0.97 -9.74 -8.21
C ALA A 113 1.16 -9.06 -6.84
N VAL A 114 2.39 -8.93 -6.36
CA VAL A 114 2.66 -8.30 -5.05
C VAL A 114 2.30 -6.81 -5.05
N PRO A 115 2.71 -5.98 -6.01
CA PRO A 115 2.26 -4.59 -6.08
C PRO A 115 0.74 -4.44 -6.19
N LEU A 116 0.03 -5.35 -6.90
CA LEU A 116 -1.43 -5.31 -6.94
C LEU A 116 -2.03 -5.58 -5.56
N HIS A 117 -1.52 -6.54 -4.83
CA HIS A 117 -1.95 -6.81 -3.45
C HIS A 117 -1.68 -5.62 -2.52
N ILE A 118 -0.52 -4.95 -2.65
CA ILE A 118 -0.22 -3.70 -1.92
C ILE A 118 -1.27 -2.63 -2.24
N ALA A 119 -1.65 -2.47 -3.51
CA ALA A 119 -2.67 -1.51 -3.92
C ALA A 119 -4.04 -1.82 -3.28
N GLU A 120 -4.43 -3.09 -3.21
CA GLU A 120 -5.67 -3.53 -2.55
C GLU A 120 -5.65 -3.27 -1.04
N CYS A 121 -4.53 -3.53 -0.38
CA CYS A 121 -4.36 -3.18 1.03
C CYS A 121 -4.44 -1.66 1.26
N CYS A 122 -3.81 -0.85 0.40
CA CYS A 122 -3.88 0.61 0.51
C CYS A 122 -5.30 1.14 0.31
N ALA A 123 -6.08 0.56 -0.61
CA ALA A 123 -7.49 0.87 -0.79
C ALA A 123 -8.29 0.61 0.50
N ALA A 124 -8.10 -0.56 1.13
CA ALA A 124 -8.72 -0.88 2.41
C ALA A 124 -8.30 0.06 3.55
N VAL A 125 -7.05 0.55 3.54
CA VAL A 125 -6.59 1.59 4.48
C VAL A 125 -7.36 2.89 4.26
N ILE A 126 -7.58 3.32 3.00
CA ILE A 126 -8.33 4.55 2.70
C ILE A 126 -9.78 4.44 3.21
N GLU A 127 -10.46 3.31 2.99
CA GLU A 127 -11.81 3.07 3.52
C GLU A 127 -11.84 3.16 5.06
N MET A 128 -10.88 2.53 5.72
CA MET A 128 -10.74 2.58 7.17
C MET A 128 -10.54 4.03 7.65
N GLN A 129 -9.69 4.82 6.98
CA GLN A 129 -9.48 6.23 7.35
C GLN A 129 -10.75 7.07 7.18
N ARG A 130 -11.58 6.79 6.16
CA ARG A 130 -12.87 7.45 5.99
C ARG A 130 -13.77 7.23 7.21
N GLU A 131 -13.88 6.00 7.66
CA GLU A 131 -14.70 5.68 8.83
C GLU A 131 -14.13 6.31 10.12
N LEU A 132 -12.81 6.36 10.24
CA LEU A 132 -12.14 6.99 11.39
C LEU A 132 -12.27 8.50 11.40
N LEU A 133 -12.38 9.18 10.25
CA LEU A 133 -12.66 10.60 10.18
C LEU A 133 -14.01 10.94 10.88
N ASP A 134 -15.02 10.09 10.69
CA ASP A 134 -16.35 10.30 11.22
C ASP A 134 -16.48 9.85 12.71
N LYS A 135 -15.77 8.79 13.11
CA LYS A 135 -15.97 8.12 14.41
C LYS A 135 -14.83 8.32 15.40
N GLY A 136 -13.67 8.75 14.93
CA GLY A 136 -12.47 8.90 15.72
C GLY A 136 -12.51 10.08 16.67
N SER A 137 -11.58 10.08 17.61
CA SER A 137 -11.40 11.19 18.53
C SER A 137 -11.07 12.48 17.77
N ALA A 138 -11.82 13.56 18.04
CA ALA A 138 -11.58 14.87 17.43
C ALA A 138 -10.13 15.38 17.61
N LEU A 139 -9.41 14.88 18.61
CA LEU A 139 -7.99 15.21 18.84
C LEU A 139 -7.04 14.46 17.90
N ALA A 140 -7.53 13.46 17.16
CA ALA A 140 -6.71 12.58 16.33
C ALA A 140 -7.24 12.43 14.88
N VAL A 141 -8.30 13.15 14.49
CA VAL A 141 -8.84 13.06 13.12
C VAL A 141 -7.87 13.59 12.06
N SER A 142 -6.93 14.47 12.46
CA SER A 142 -5.82 14.89 11.59
C SER A 142 -4.93 13.70 11.15
N ASP A 143 -4.78 12.70 12.04
CA ASP A 143 -4.01 11.50 11.73
C ASP A 143 -4.76 10.57 10.78
N ALA A 144 -6.11 10.55 10.82
CA ALA A 144 -6.92 9.86 9.84
C ALA A 144 -6.77 10.51 8.44
N ALA A 145 -6.83 11.83 8.34
CA ALA A 145 -6.62 12.56 7.10
C ALA A 145 -5.20 12.35 6.55
N SER A 146 -4.18 12.40 7.41
CA SER A 146 -2.78 12.12 7.06
C SER A 146 -2.61 10.68 6.58
N GLY A 147 -3.26 9.72 7.25
CA GLY A 147 -3.27 8.32 6.85
C GLY A 147 -3.90 8.11 5.47
N ALA A 148 -5.01 8.77 5.17
CA ALA A 148 -5.65 8.71 3.84
C ALA A 148 -4.72 9.26 2.74
N ALA A 149 -4.05 10.39 2.98
CA ALA A 149 -3.12 10.99 2.03
C ALA A 149 -1.90 10.08 1.76
N LEU A 150 -1.31 9.48 2.81
CA LEU A 150 -0.21 8.52 2.67
C LEU A 150 -0.65 7.26 1.93
N ALA A 151 -1.82 6.69 2.27
CA ALA A 151 -2.36 5.50 1.61
C ALA A 151 -2.65 5.76 0.13
N ARG A 152 -3.15 6.96 -0.24
CA ARG A 152 -3.32 7.38 -1.63
C ARG A 152 -1.99 7.38 -2.40
N GLY A 153 -0.95 7.98 -1.83
CA GLY A 153 0.38 7.97 -2.43
C GLY A 153 0.93 6.56 -2.61
N ALA A 154 0.75 5.71 -1.60
CA ALA A 154 1.13 4.30 -1.63
C ALA A 154 0.36 3.51 -2.70
N LEU A 155 -0.95 3.71 -2.83
CA LEU A 155 -1.80 3.12 -3.88
C LEU A 155 -1.31 3.51 -5.28
N CYS A 156 -1.03 4.79 -5.51
CA CYS A 156 -0.49 5.26 -6.79
C CYS A 156 0.87 4.62 -7.11
N ALA A 157 1.77 4.55 -6.13
CA ALA A 157 3.08 3.93 -6.29
C ALA A 157 2.97 2.43 -6.58
N ALA A 158 2.10 1.71 -5.87
CA ALA A 158 1.84 0.30 -6.09
C ALA A 158 1.28 0.05 -7.51
N ALA A 159 0.29 0.82 -7.96
CA ALA A 159 -0.26 0.72 -9.31
C ALA A 159 0.79 0.97 -10.40
N ALA A 160 1.71 1.91 -10.21
CA ALA A 160 2.83 2.14 -11.12
C ALA A 160 3.75 0.91 -11.20
N ASN A 161 3.96 0.19 -10.08
CA ASN A 161 4.74 -1.04 -10.04
C ASN A 161 4.00 -2.24 -10.66
N VAL A 162 2.67 -2.30 -10.64
CA VAL A 162 1.89 -3.23 -11.47
C VAL A 162 2.19 -2.94 -12.95
N ARG A 163 2.05 -1.68 -13.37
CA ARG A 163 2.17 -1.28 -14.78
C ARG A 163 3.55 -1.52 -15.37
N VAL A 164 4.63 -1.33 -14.60
CA VAL A 164 6.00 -1.57 -15.10
C VAL A 164 6.22 -3.04 -15.47
N ASN A 165 5.57 -3.97 -14.78
CA ASN A 165 5.64 -5.40 -15.06
C ASN A 165 4.68 -5.82 -16.19
N THR A 166 3.41 -5.38 -16.14
CA THR A 166 2.39 -5.79 -17.13
C THR A 166 2.72 -5.35 -18.55
N ARG A 167 3.34 -4.19 -18.73
CA ARG A 167 3.75 -3.73 -20.08
C ARG A 167 4.77 -4.65 -20.77
N LEU A 168 5.52 -5.45 -20.01
CA LEU A 168 6.54 -6.36 -20.49
C LEU A 168 6.01 -7.78 -20.71
N MET A 169 4.81 -8.10 -20.24
CA MET A 169 4.17 -9.41 -20.42
C MET A 169 3.79 -9.65 -21.88
N ARG A 170 3.92 -10.91 -22.32
CA ARG A 170 3.44 -11.36 -23.63
C ARG A 170 1.97 -11.72 -23.61
N ASP A 171 1.49 -12.32 -22.52
CA ASP A 171 0.08 -12.58 -22.27
C ASP A 171 -0.65 -11.26 -22.03
N ARG A 172 -1.21 -10.72 -23.11
CA ARG A 172 -1.88 -9.43 -23.08
C ARG A 172 -3.20 -9.46 -22.33
N ASP A 173 -3.88 -10.60 -22.28
CA ASP A 173 -5.13 -10.77 -21.56
C ASP A 173 -4.88 -10.74 -20.04
N CYS A 174 -3.88 -11.48 -19.58
CA CYS A 174 -3.45 -11.44 -18.19
C CYS A 174 -2.96 -10.03 -17.79
N ALA A 175 -2.15 -9.40 -18.62
CA ALA A 175 -1.67 -8.03 -18.36
C ALA A 175 -2.82 -7.03 -18.27
N ALA A 176 -3.79 -7.11 -19.19
CA ALA A 176 -4.96 -6.25 -19.21
C ALA A 176 -5.84 -6.44 -17.96
N ALA A 177 -6.03 -7.66 -17.50
CA ALA A 177 -6.80 -7.93 -16.28
C ALA A 177 -6.17 -7.28 -15.04
N LEU A 178 -4.83 -7.37 -14.89
CA LEU A 178 -4.11 -6.73 -13.79
C LEU A 178 -4.16 -5.19 -13.89
N ASP A 179 -3.97 -4.63 -15.10
CA ASP A 179 -4.05 -3.19 -15.35
C ASP A 179 -5.45 -2.64 -15.05
N VAL A 180 -6.51 -3.34 -15.48
CA VAL A 180 -7.91 -2.96 -15.21
C VAL A 180 -8.20 -2.96 -13.72
N ARG A 181 -7.73 -3.97 -12.99
CA ARG A 181 -7.90 -4.03 -11.53
C ARG A 181 -7.19 -2.87 -10.83
N ALA A 182 -5.94 -2.59 -11.18
CA ALA A 182 -5.18 -1.48 -10.62
C ALA A 182 -5.84 -0.12 -10.97
N ALA A 183 -6.31 0.05 -12.20
CA ALA A 183 -7.02 1.27 -12.63
C ALA A 183 -8.34 1.47 -11.88
N ALA A 184 -9.09 0.40 -11.62
CA ALA A 184 -10.33 0.46 -10.84
C ALA A 184 -10.07 0.94 -9.41
N LEU A 185 -9.02 0.41 -8.75
CA LEU A 185 -8.62 0.85 -7.41
C LEU A 185 -8.24 2.34 -7.39
N LEU A 186 -7.46 2.80 -8.38
CA LEU A 186 -7.12 4.22 -8.50
C LEU A 186 -8.35 5.11 -8.70
N ALA A 187 -9.26 4.70 -9.59
CA ALA A 187 -10.45 5.49 -9.91
C ALA A 187 -11.42 5.62 -8.73
N GLU A 188 -11.50 4.60 -7.89
CA GLU A 188 -12.40 4.57 -6.74
C GLU A 188 -11.78 5.26 -5.52
N PHE A 189 -10.54 4.89 -5.16
CA PHE A 189 -9.95 5.25 -3.87
C PHE A 189 -9.13 6.53 -3.87
N CYS A 190 -8.53 6.96 -4.99
CA CYS A 190 -7.85 8.26 -5.01
C CYS A 190 -8.81 9.42 -4.75
N PRO A 191 -9.98 9.52 -5.42
CA PRO A 191 -10.94 10.58 -5.10
C PRO A 191 -11.52 10.46 -3.68
N LEU A 192 -11.63 9.24 -3.13
CA LEU A 192 -12.06 9.06 -1.74
C LEU A 192 -11.05 9.64 -0.76
N ALA A 193 -9.76 9.34 -0.95
CA ALA A 193 -8.70 9.88 -0.10
C ALA A 193 -8.60 11.41 -0.20
N ASP A 194 -8.76 11.97 -1.40
CA ASP A 194 -8.78 13.43 -1.60
C ASP A 194 -9.95 14.07 -0.84
N ARG A 195 -11.15 13.48 -0.89
CA ARG A 195 -12.31 13.95 -0.12
C ARG A 195 -12.10 13.87 1.39
N ILE A 196 -11.50 12.79 1.91
CA ILE A 196 -11.17 12.67 3.35
C ILE A 196 -10.31 13.85 3.81
N PHE A 197 -9.29 14.19 3.03
CA PHE A 197 -8.41 15.32 3.34
C PHE A 197 -9.14 16.67 3.24
N GLU A 198 -9.95 16.85 2.20
CA GLU A 198 -10.74 18.08 2.02
C GLU A 198 -11.78 18.28 3.11
N ASP A 199 -12.52 17.24 3.51
CA ASP A 199 -13.52 17.30 4.58
C ASP A 199 -12.86 17.71 5.89
N TYR A 200 -11.75 17.07 6.26
CA TYR A 200 -10.97 17.46 7.43
C TYR A 200 -10.52 18.94 7.37
N TYR A 201 -10.02 19.39 6.20
CA TYR A 201 -9.46 20.73 6.05
C TYR A 201 -10.53 21.81 6.11
N LYS A 202 -11.71 21.57 5.53
CA LYS A 202 -12.85 22.51 5.55
C LYS A 202 -13.45 22.68 6.93
N GLU A 203 -13.62 21.59 7.69
CA GLU A 203 -14.17 21.64 9.04
C GLU A 203 -13.28 22.45 10.01
N ASN A 204 -11.98 22.43 9.81
CA ASN A 204 -11.00 23.09 10.70
C ASN A 204 -10.59 24.51 10.26
N THR A 205 -11.07 25.00 9.10
CA THR A 205 -10.82 26.38 8.63
C THR A 205 -11.89 27.39 9.07
N ASN A 206 -13.02 26.93 9.63
CA ASN A 206 -14.15 27.78 10.04
C ASN A 206 -14.27 27.98 11.57
N GLY A 207 -13.20 27.71 12.33
CA GLY A 207 -13.12 27.87 13.79
C GLY A 207 -12.30 29.07 14.24
#